data_ed41c7a5f8d208a5cdb691ff6b0dcf76
#
_entry.id   ed41c7a5f8d208a5cdb691ff6b0dcf76
#
_cell.length_a   1.000
_cell.length_b   1.000
_cell.length_c   1.000
_cell.angle_alpha   90.00
_cell.angle_beta   90.00
_cell.angle_gamma   90.00
#
_symmetry.space_group_name_H-M   'P 1'
#
loop_
_entity.id
_entity.type
_entity.pdbx_description
1 polymer ?
#
loop_
_entity_poly.entity_id
_entity_poly.type
_entity_poly.pdbx_seq_one_letter_code
_entity_poly.pdbx_strand_id
1 'polypeptide(L)'
;DLLVQALVASRRKIFVFLFTVLNVVLILGSVMYLIEGEAAGFTSIPRSIYWAIVTLTTVGYGDISPMTNLGQSIAALIMIIGYSIIAIPTGIVTSEINFISKETDKIKCIVCEDKNQKDGTKFCTNCGSNLTNQK
;
A
#
# COMPACT_ATOMS: atom_id res chain seq x y z
N ASP A 1 6.91 14.96 -12.72
CA ASP A 1 5.86 14.90 -11.67
C ASP A 1 6.28 13.96 -10.56
N LEU A 2 6.37 14.49 -9.31
CA LEU A 2 6.83 13.79 -8.12
C LEU A 2 6.07 12.47 -7.88
N LEU A 3 4.75 12.46 -8.10
CA LEU A 3 3.89 11.28 -7.95
C LEU A 3 4.29 10.15 -8.91
N VAL A 4 4.58 10.48 -10.16
CA VAL A 4 5.00 9.49 -11.16
C VAL A 4 6.35 8.87 -10.78
N GLN A 5 7.29 9.69 -10.32
CA GLN A 5 8.59 9.20 -9.84
C GLN A 5 8.44 8.29 -8.63
N ALA A 6 7.61 8.65 -7.66
CA ALA A 6 7.31 7.82 -6.48
C ALA A 6 6.66 6.49 -6.86
N LEU A 7 5.70 6.48 -7.81
CA LEU A 7 5.07 5.27 -8.30
C LEU A 7 6.04 4.35 -9.01
N VAL A 8 6.90 4.90 -9.89
CA VAL A 8 7.93 4.12 -10.60
C VAL A 8 8.96 3.54 -9.62
N ALA A 9 9.38 4.31 -8.62
CA ALA A 9 10.28 3.85 -7.57
C ALA A 9 9.64 2.73 -6.71
N SER A 10 8.33 2.83 -6.45
CA SER A 10 7.57 1.87 -5.63
C SER A 10 7.06 0.65 -6.40
N ARG A 11 7.19 0.59 -7.74
CA ARG A 11 6.56 -0.44 -8.60
C ARG A 11 6.78 -1.88 -8.12
N ARG A 12 8.00 -2.21 -7.68
CA ARG A 12 8.33 -3.56 -7.19
C ARG A 12 7.58 -3.89 -5.88
N LYS A 13 7.52 -2.93 -4.96
CA LYS A 13 6.81 -3.07 -3.68
C LYS A 13 5.31 -3.24 -3.92
N ILE A 14 4.74 -2.43 -4.83
CA ILE A 14 3.33 -2.49 -5.22
C ILE A 14 3.00 -3.82 -5.90
N PHE A 15 3.86 -4.31 -6.80
CA PHE A 15 3.64 -5.59 -7.48
C PHE A 15 3.62 -6.77 -6.50
N VAL A 16 4.59 -6.83 -5.58
CA VAL A 16 4.63 -7.86 -4.53
C VAL A 16 3.39 -7.79 -3.64
N PHE A 17 2.97 -6.58 -3.27
CA PHE A 17 1.75 -6.37 -2.50
C PHE A 17 0.50 -6.88 -3.25
N LEU A 18 0.30 -6.50 -4.51
CA LEU A 18 -0.84 -6.95 -5.32
C LEU A 18 -0.85 -8.47 -5.50
N PHE A 19 0.32 -9.08 -5.73
CA PHE A 19 0.44 -10.53 -5.80
C PHE A 19 0.04 -11.21 -4.49
N THR A 20 0.45 -10.65 -3.35
CA THR A 20 0.05 -11.15 -2.02
C THR A 20 -1.45 -11.03 -1.81
N VAL A 21 -2.05 -9.87 -2.13
CA VAL A 21 -3.50 -9.66 -2.01
C VAL A 21 -4.27 -10.64 -2.89
N LEU A 22 -3.81 -10.87 -4.12
CA LEU A 22 -4.43 -11.85 -5.02
C LEU A 22 -4.46 -13.27 -4.39
N ASN A 23 -3.34 -13.71 -3.81
CA ASN A 23 -3.29 -15.01 -3.13
C ASN A 23 -4.24 -15.06 -1.92
N VAL A 24 -4.28 -14.00 -1.12
CA VAL A 24 -5.19 -13.91 0.04
C VAL A 24 -6.65 -14.02 -0.42
N VAL A 25 -7.03 -13.30 -1.47
CA VAL A 25 -8.40 -13.33 -2.03
C VAL A 25 -8.76 -14.73 -2.55
N LEU A 26 -7.84 -15.41 -3.23
CA LEU A 26 -8.05 -16.77 -3.73
C LEU A 26 -8.29 -17.74 -2.55
N ILE A 27 -7.49 -17.66 -1.51
CA ILE A 27 -7.63 -18.51 -0.31
C ILE A 27 -8.95 -18.22 0.40
N LEU A 28 -9.23 -16.96 0.72
CA LEU A 28 -10.42 -16.56 1.46
C LEU A 28 -11.71 -16.86 0.69
N GLY A 29 -11.74 -16.61 -0.62
CA GLY A 29 -12.87 -16.97 -1.49
C GLY A 29 -13.10 -18.47 -1.53
N SER A 30 -12.05 -19.28 -1.62
CA SER A 30 -12.16 -20.75 -1.60
C SER A 30 -12.65 -21.26 -0.26
N VAL A 31 -12.19 -20.69 0.87
CA VAL A 31 -12.66 -21.03 2.20
C VAL A 31 -14.14 -20.72 2.36
N MET A 32 -14.59 -19.54 1.91
CA MET A 32 -16.01 -19.17 1.99
C MET A 32 -16.90 -20.05 1.11
N TYR A 33 -16.41 -20.48 -0.06
CA TYR A 33 -17.10 -21.46 -0.90
C TYR A 33 -17.38 -22.78 -0.15
N LEU A 34 -16.39 -23.29 0.58
CA LEU A 34 -16.50 -24.53 1.33
C LEU A 34 -17.43 -24.43 2.55
N ILE A 35 -17.50 -23.27 3.18
CA ILE A 35 -18.27 -23.05 4.42
C ILE A 35 -19.74 -22.74 4.11
N GLU A 36 -20.01 -21.85 3.17
CA GLU A 36 -21.36 -21.31 2.92
C GLU A 36 -22.11 -22.13 1.86
N GLY A 37 -21.42 -22.58 0.80
CA GLY A 37 -22.00 -23.37 -0.27
C GLY A 37 -23.03 -22.61 -1.13
N GLU A 38 -23.79 -23.39 -1.94
CA GLU A 38 -24.70 -22.82 -2.95
C GLU A 38 -25.89 -22.07 -2.34
N ALA A 39 -26.37 -22.47 -1.19
CA ALA A 39 -27.56 -21.89 -0.56
C ALA A 39 -27.40 -20.40 -0.20
N ALA A 40 -26.19 -19.99 0.13
CA ALA A 40 -25.82 -18.59 0.44
C ALA A 40 -25.34 -17.80 -0.79
N GLY A 41 -25.45 -18.36 -1.99
CA GLY A 41 -25.01 -17.73 -3.24
C GLY A 41 -23.55 -17.97 -3.62
N PHE A 42 -22.80 -18.74 -2.84
CA PHE A 42 -21.42 -19.15 -3.13
C PHE A 42 -21.41 -20.37 -4.06
N THR A 43 -21.97 -20.23 -5.26
CA THR A 43 -22.23 -21.32 -6.22
C THR A 43 -20.98 -21.85 -6.91
N SER A 44 -19.87 -21.12 -6.87
CA SER A 44 -18.60 -21.52 -7.48
C SER A 44 -17.42 -20.78 -6.83
N ILE A 45 -16.22 -21.35 -6.94
CA ILE A 45 -14.98 -20.70 -6.45
C ILE A 45 -14.80 -19.30 -7.07
N PRO A 46 -14.93 -19.07 -8.39
CA PRO A 46 -14.82 -17.74 -8.98
C PRO A 46 -15.82 -16.73 -8.40
N ARG A 47 -17.05 -17.17 -8.13
CA ARG A 47 -18.09 -16.31 -7.54
C ARG A 47 -17.76 -15.95 -6.07
N SER A 48 -17.19 -16.89 -5.35
CA SER A 48 -16.73 -16.68 -3.97
C SER A 48 -15.49 -15.75 -3.91
N ILE A 49 -14.59 -15.86 -4.89
CA ILE A 49 -13.46 -14.94 -5.07
C ILE A 49 -13.98 -13.53 -5.40
N TYR A 50 -14.96 -13.40 -6.28
CA TYR A 50 -15.62 -12.13 -6.57
C TYR A 50 -16.16 -11.49 -5.27
N TRP A 51 -16.90 -12.27 -4.45
CA TRP A 51 -17.37 -11.79 -3.15
C TRP A 51 -16.21 -11.33 -2.24
N ALA A 52 -15.12 -12.09 -2.17
CA ALA A 52 -13.96 -11.72 -1.36
C ALA A 52 -13.32 -10.40 -1.83
N ILE A 53 -13.20 -10.19 -3.15
CA ILE A 53 -12.70 -8.92 -3.72
C ILE A 53 -13.62 -7.76 -3.34
N VAL A 54 -14.93 -7.91 -3.57
CA VAL A 54 -15.93 -6.87 -3.29
C VAL A 54 -15.95 -6.50 -1.80
N THR A 55 -15.75 -7.49 -0.93
CA THR A 55 -15.72 -7.29 0.52
C THR A 55 -14.41 -6.64 0.98
N LEU A 56 -13.26 -7.13 0.54
CA LEU A 56 -11.94 -6.60 0.90
C LEU A 56 -11.72 -5.18 0.37
N THR A 57 -12.29 -4.86 -0.80
CA THR A 57 -12.22 -3.50 -1.37
C THR A 57 -13.28 -2.55 -0.80
N THR A 58 -14.07 -3.01 0.18
CA THR A 58 -15.14 -2.22 0.84
C THR A 58 -16.28 -1.77 -0.08
N VAL A 59 -16.44 -2.37 -1.27
CA VAL A 59 -17.54 -2.07 -2.20
C VAL A 59 -18.87 -2.57 -1.65
N GLY A 60 -18.95 -3.87 -1.27
CA GLY A 60 -20.08 -4.46 -0.56
C GLY A 60 -21.42 -4.38 -1.29
N TYR A 61 -21.51 -4.90 -2.52
CA TYR A 61 -22.80 -4.90 -3.26
C TYR A 61 -23.93 -5.62 -2.53
N GLY A 62 -23.63 -6.60 -1.65
CA GLY A 62 -24.65 -7.33 -0.89
C GLY A 62 -25.42 -8.38 -1.71
N ASP A 63 -24.98 -8.66 -2.92
CA ASP A 63 -25.56 -9.69 -3.82
C ASP A 63 -25.24 -11.11 -3.37
N ILE A 64 -24.16 -11.29 -2.62
CA ILE A 64 -23.75 -12.53 -1.96
C ILE A 64 -23.33 -12.16 -0.53
N SER A 65 -23.83 -12.92 0.44
CA SER A 65 -23.47 -12.70 1.85
C SER A 65 -23.50 -14.02 2.63
N PRO A 66 -22.58 -14.22 3.61
CA PRO A 66 -22.59 -15.41 4.44
C PRO A 66 -23.83 -15.48 5.31
N MET A 67 -24.44 -16.66 5.38
CA MET A 67 -25.66 -16.93 6.15
C MET A 67 -25.38 -17.74 7.41
N THR A 68 -24.28 -18.53 7.44
CA THR A 68 -23.92 -19.33 8.60
C THR A 68 -23.21 -18.49 9.65
N ASN A 69 -23.38 -18.83 10.94
CA ASN A 69 -22.67 -18.15 12.04
C ASN A 69 -21.15 -18.23 11.87
N LEU A 70 -20.63 -19.36 11.37
CA LEU A 70 -19.20 -19.55 11.12
C LEU A 70 -18.73 -18.66 9.97
N GLY A 71 -19.45 -18.65 8.84
CA GLY A 71 -19.11 -17.80 7.71
C GLY A 71 -19.19 -16.31 8.03
N GLN A 72 -20.19 -15.87 8.82
CA GLN A 72 -20.29 -14.50 9.28
C GLN A 72 -19.11 -14.10 10.19
N SER A 73 -18.67 -15.00 11.08
CA SER A 73 -17.51 -14.74 11.92
C SER A 73 -16.22 -14.61 11.11
N ILE A 74 -16.03 -15.47 10.12
CA ILE A 74 -14.89 -15.40 9.20
C ILE A 74 -14.98 -14.16 8.32
N ALA A 75 -16.16 -13.81 7.82
CA ALA A 75 -16.37 -12.60 7.04
C ALA A 75 -16.02 -11.34 7.85
N ALA A 76 -16.38 -11.29 9.13
CA ALA A 76 -15.99 -10.17 10.00
C ALA A 76 -14.47 -10.03 10.12
N LEU A 77 -13.74 -11.14 10.28
CA LEU A 77 -12.26 -11.12 10.27
C LEU A 77 -11.71 -10.66 8.92
N ILE A 78 -12.28 -11.12 7.81
CA ILE A 78 -11.91 -10.72 6.45
C ILE A 78 -12.08 -9.20 6.27
N MET A 79 -13.17 -8.63 6.76
CA MET A 79 -13.43 -7.18 6.68
C MET A 79 -12.40 -6.37 7.46
N ILE A 80 -11.99 -6.82 8.65
CA ILE A 80 -10.94 -6.17 9.44
C ILE A 80 -9.59 -6.21 8.71
N ILE A 81 -9.23 -7.36 8.14
CA ILE A 81 -8.02 -7.53 7.33
C ILE A 81 -8.08 -6.63 6.09
N GLY A 82 -9.24 -6.57 5.42
CA GLY A 82 -9.46 -5.74 4.24
C GLY A 82 -9.18 -4.27 4.51
N TYR A 83 -9.64 -3.75 5.64
CA TYR A 83 -9.34 -2.37 6.04
C TYR A 83 -7.82 -2.11 6.15
N SER A 84 -7.08 -3.05 6.72
CA SER A 84 -5.62 -2.95 6.85
C SER A 84 -4.91 -3.01 5.49
N ILE A 85 -5.42 -3.82 4.55
CA ILE A 85 -4.88 -3.96 3.19
C ILE A 85 -4.89 -2.63 2.42
N ILE A 86 -5.92 -1.79 2.58
CA ILE A 86 -6.02 -0.50 1.89
C ILE A 86 -4.94 0.48 2.35
N ALA A 87 -4.51 0.40 3.61
CA ALA A 87 -3.52 1.30 4.19
C ALA A 87 -2.09 1.07 3.64
N ILE A 88 -1.75 -0.16 3.24
CA ILE A 88 -0.39 -0.53 2.84
C ILE A 88 0.09 0.19 1.57
N PRO A 89 -0.64 0.22 0.43
CA PRO A 89 -0.20 0.95 -0.77
C PRO A 89 -0.02 2.45 -0.52
N THR A 90 -0.94 3.05 0.24
CA THR A 90 -0.85 4.46 0.61
C THR A 90 0.42 4.74 1.42
N GLY A 91 0.74 3.88 2.39
CA GLY A 91 1.96 3.98 3.18
C GLY A 91 3.23 3.84 2.35
N ILE A 92 3.26 2.90 1.38
CA ILE A 92 4.40 2.70 0.48
C ILE A 92 4.65 3.96 -0.37
N VAL A 93 3.60 4.50 -1.01
CA VAL A 93 3.73 5.69 -1.87
C VAL A 93 4.12 6.92 -1.05
N THR A 94 3.48 7.14 0.11
CA THR A 94 3.80 8.26 1.00
C THR A 94 5.26 8.20 1.48
N SER A 95 5.74 7.02 1.85
CA SER A 95 7.15 6.82 2.25
C SER A 95 8.12 7.19 1.13
N GLU A 96 7.83 6.81 -0.10
CA GLU A 96 8.67 7.11 -1.25
C GLU A 96 8.67 8.60 -1.61
N ILE A 97 7.51 9.25 -1.55
CA ILE A 97 7.39 10.72 -1.73
C ILE A 97 8.25 11.45 -0.70
N ASN A 98 8.16 11.07 0.58
CA ASN A 98 8.95 11.67 1.64
C ASN A 98 10.46 11.44 1.46
N PHE A 99 10.85 10.28 0.93
CA PHE A 99 12.26 9.99 0.64
C PHE A 99 12.78 10.87 -0.50
N ILE A 100 12.05 10.95 -1.62
CA ILE A 100 12.43 11.78 -2.78
C ILE A 100 12.48 13.26 -2.39
N SER A 101 11.48 13.75 -1.62
CA SER A 101 11.46 15.15 -1.16
C SER A 101 12.68 15.47 -0.30
N LYS A 102 13.03 14.59 0.64
CA LYS A 102 14.23 14.78 1.49
C LYS A 102 15.55 14.75 0.72
N GLU A 103 15.58 14.04 -0.39
CA GLU A 103 16.79 13.97 -1.24
C GLU A 103 16.93 15.22 -2.12
N THR A 104 15.80 15.77 -2.56
CA THR A 104 15.74 17.03 -3.33
C THR A 104 16.10 18.25 -2.47
N ASP A 105 15.82 18.19 -1.16
CA ASP A 105 16.14 19.26 -0.20
C ASP A 105 17.61 19.25 0.28
N LYS A 106 18.45 18.38 -0.29
CA LYS A 106 19.88 18.34 0.05
C LYS A 106 20.68 19.25 -0.86
N ILE A 107 21.45 20.16 -0.27
CA ILE A 107 22.38 21.04 -0.97
C ILE A 107 23.78 20.41 -0.98
N LYS A 108 24.47 20.46 -2.11
CA LYS A 108 25.87 20.08 -2.23
C LYS A 108 26.77 21.26 -1.88
N CYS A 109 27.68 21.10 -0.92
CA CYS A 109 28.71 22.10 -0.67
C CYS A 109 29.74 22.10 -1.83
N ILE A 110 29.97 23.25 -2.46
CA ILE A 110 30.92 23.38 -3.59
C ILE A 110 32.37 23.25 -3.11
N VAL A 111 32.65 23.56 -1.84
CA VAL A 111 34.03 23.58 -1.30
C VAL A 111 34.54 22.20 -0.91
N CYS A 112 33.71 21.40 -0.21
CA CYS A 112 34.11 20.07 0.27
C CYS A 112 33.31 18.93 -0.38
N GLU A 113 32.46 19.23 -1.35
CA GLU A 113 31.60 18.27 -2.09
C GLU A 113 30.63 17.43 -1.24
N ASP A 114 30.47 17.80 0.05
CA ASP A 114 29.54 17.10 0.93
C ASP A 114 28.10 17.30 0.46
N LYS A 115 27.40 16.18 0.19
CA LYS A 115 26.01 16.12 -0.34
C LYS A 115 24.96 16.06 0.76
N ASN A 116 25.34 16.09 2.05
CA ASN A 116 24.43 15.85 3.17
C ASN A 116 23.95 17.13 3.86
N GLN A 117 24.07 18.30 3.22
CA GLN A 117 23.60 19.55 3.79
C GLN A 117 22.09 19.68 3.62
N LYS A 118 21.37 20.07 4.69
CA LYS A 118 19.92 20.35 4.61
C LYS A 118 19.70 21.73 3.98
N ASP A 119 18.64 21.83 3.16
CA ASP A 119 18.21 23.14 2.65
C ASP A 119 17.90 24.09 3.83
N GLY A 120 18.36 25.34 3.71
CA GLY A 120 18.24 26.36 4.77
C GLY A 120 19.40 26.42 5.77
N THR A 121 20.41 25.54 5.71
CA THR A 121 21.63 25.70 6.52
C THR A 121 22.50 26.83 5.95
N LYS A 122 22.92 27.76 6.82
CA LYS A 122 23.76 28.91 6.41
C LYS A 122 25.23 28.51 6.21
N PHE A 123 25.70 27.50 6.92
CA PHE A 123 27.09 27.07 6.89
C PHE A 123 27.18 25.55 6.71
N CYS A 124 28.17 25.10 5.97
CA CYS A 124 28.45 23.67 5.78
C CYS A 124 28.87 23.03 7.12
N THR A 125 28.25 21.92 7.48
CA THR A 125 28.53 21.19 8.74
C THR A 125 29.89 20.54 8.75
N ASN A 126 30.52 20.33 7.58
CA ASN A 126 31.81 19.66 7.44
C ASN A 126 32.98 20.64 7.34
N CYS A 127 32.90 21.68 6.49
CA CYS A 127 34.01 22.62 6.27
C CYS A 127 33.73 24.05 6.73
N GLY A 128 32.52 24.37 7.26
CA GLY A 128 32.16 25.70 7.76
C GLY A 128 31.95 26.77 6.67
N SER A 129 32.05 26.44 5.38
CA SER A 129 31.85 27.39 4.29
C SER A 129 30.39 27.90 4.23
N ASN A 130 30.19 29.17 3.83
CA ASN A 130 28.87 29.77 3.71
C ASN A 130 28.12 29.19 2.49
N LEU A 131 26.93 28.63 2.73
CA LEU A 131 26.07 28.01 1.70
C LEU A 131 25.01 28.96 1.12
N THR A 132 24.85 30.16 1.70
CA THR A 132 23.78 31.10 1.32
C THR A 132 23.95 31.67 -0.10
N ASN A 133 25.16 31.65 -0.66
CA ASN A 133 25.49 32.17 -2.01
C ASN A 133 25.71 31.05 -3.04
N GLN A 134 25.34 29.80 -2.75
CA GLN A 134 25.60 28.63 -3.60
C GLN A 134 24.32 28.08 -4.28
N LYS A 135 23.32 28.96 -4.45
CA LYS A 135 22.10 28.62 -5.23
C LYS A 135 22.31 28.83 -6.70
#